data_c557c6614c9458979da9a3d7530acf92
#
_entry.id   c557c6614c9458979da9a3d7530acf92
#
_cell.length_a   1.000
_cell.length_b   1.000
_cell.length_c   1.000
_cell.angle_alpha   90.00
_cell.angle_beta   90.00
_cell.angle_gamma   90.00
#
_symmetry.space_group_name_H-M   'P 1'
#
loop_
_entity.id
_entity.type
_entity.pdbx_description
1 polymer ?
#
loop_
_entity_poly.entity_id
_entity_poly.type
_entity_poly.pdbx_seq_one_letter_code
_entity_poly.pdbx_strand_id
1 'polypeptide(L)'
;MADTDFNALVTRAMAVPGRTNMRPVVEKELLHYDILFALDRENLLDKLTFQGGTSLRLCYGAPRFSEDLDFVAGTGFQSDDLVAIKECLERYLGSRYGLAVRVKEPSARTVPHNEGPGIQVERWKVIIQPAPERPDLPHQKIRLEVVNVPAHTRELLPLRHNYDFLPDGYDQTLVRAETLSEVMADKLIAYPVAPHPRYRDIWDLQWLAQQNARLEADLLIAKIADYGLEDYPQHLERAIQRVSEQVHSKEFEDTMRRFLPEDTLDRTLRRDGFLDYLGGAVKRLLESAQDALRAEGDAAPSYRM
;
A
#
# COMPACT_ATOMS: atom_id res chain seq x y z
N MET A 1 -7.02 -32.43 1.31
CA MET A 1 -7.54 -31.36 2.20
C MET A 1 -8.93 -31.05 1.71
N ALA A 2 -9.93 -30.87 2.56
CA ALA A 2 -11.24 -30.42 2.12
C ALA A 2 -11.06 -29.02 1.50
N ASP A 3 -11.61 -28.83 0.31
CA ASP A 3 -11.60 -27.51 -0.36
C ASP A 3 -12.26 -26.51 0.57
N THR A 4 -11.52 -25.48 0.97
CA THR A 4 -12.06 -24.40 1.79
C THR A 4 -12.96 -23.54 0.88
N ASP A 5 -14.22 -23.40 1.22
CA ASP A 5 -15.14 -22.55 0.46
C ASP A 5 -14.79 -21.07 0.68
N PHE A 6 -14.18 -20.46 -0.35
CA PHE A 6 -13.81 -19.03 -0.31
C PHE A 6 -15.03 -18.12 -0.09
N ASN A 7 -16.17 -18.41 -0.73
CA ASN A 7 -17.37 -17.62 -0.58
C ASN A 7 -17.95 -17.67 0.85
N ALA A 8 -17.83 -18.83 1.51
CA ALA A 8 -18.21 -18.96 2.92
C ALA A 8 -17.33 -18.09 3.81
N LEU A 9 -16.00 -18.04 3.59
CA LEU A 9 -15.10 -17.15 4.32
C LEU A 9 -15.42 -15.68 4.08
N VAL A 10 -15.67 -15.29 2.83
CA VAL A 10 -16.08 -13.91 2.49
C VAL A 10 -17.40 -13.56 3.18
N THR A 11 -18.38 -14.45 3.16
CA THR A 11 -19.68 -14.25 3.81
C THR A 11 -19.49 -14.02 5.32
N ARG A 12 -18.64 -14.83 5.96
CA ARG A 12 -18.30 -14.66 7.39
C ARG A 12 -17.59 -13.32 7.65
N ALA A 13 -16.64 -12.93 6.80
CA ALA A 13 -15.95 -11.65 6.90
C ALA A 13 -16.89 -10.45 6.71
N MET A 14 -17.89 -10.59 5.84
CA MET A 14 -18.91 -9.57 5.57
C MET A 14 -19.97 -9.47 6.67
N ALA A 15 -20.11 -10.48 7.54
CA ALA A 15 -21.05 -10.45 8.67
C ALA A 15 -20.65 -9.43 9.76
N VAL A 16 -19.41 -8.95 9.74
CA VAL A 16 -18.98 -7.86 10.63
C VAL A 16 -19.74 -6.58 10.27
N PRO A 17 -20.40 -5.93 11.23
CA PRO A 17 -21.14 -4.69 10.98
C PRO A 17 -20.30 -3.63 10.26
N GLY A 18 -20.94 -2.87 9.39
CA GLY A 18 -20.27 -1.77 8.67
C GLY A 18 -19.55 -2.16 7.37
N ARG A 19 -19.61 -3.42 6.93
CA ARG A 19 -18.95 -3.89 5.70
C ARG A 19 -19.88 -4.14 4.51
N THR A 20 -21.13 -3.70 4.56
CA THR A 20 -22.18 -4.06 3.58
C THR A 20 -21.77 -3.87 2.11
N ASN A 21 -21.05 -2.79 1.80
CA ASN A 21 -20.62 -2.46 0.44
C ASN A 21 -19.13 -2.74 0.18
N MET A 22 -18.47 -3.50 1.04
CA MET A 22 -17.02 -3.68 1.02
C MET A 22 -16.56 -5.03 0.49
N ARG A 23 -17.47 -5.86 -0.06
CA ARG A 23 -17.15 -7.20 -0.52
C ARG A 23 -15.88 -7.26 -1.40
N PRO A 24 -15.69 -6.39 -2.42
CA PRO A 24 -14.49 -6.48 -3.28
C PRO A 24 -13.18 -6.30 -2.52
N VAL A 25 -13.11 -5.38 -1.54
CA VAL A 25 -11.88 -5.13 -0.77
C VAL A 25 -11.70 -6.17 0.35
N VAL A 26 -12.78 -6.74 0.89
CA VAL A 26 -12.73 -7.85 1.85
C VAL A 26 -12.22 -9.13 1.18
N GLU A 27 -12.70 -9.46 -0.02
CA GLU A 27 -12.20 -10.57 -0.82
C GLU A 27 -10.69 -10.43 -1.08
N LYS A 28 -10.23 -9.24 -1.45
CA LYS A 28 -8.80 -8.99 -1.65
C LYS A 28 -8.00 -9.14 -0.36
N GLU A 29 -8.48 -8.62 0.78
CA GLU A 29 -7.77 -8.74 2.05
C GLU A 29 -7.60 -10.22 2.47
N LEU A 30 -8.63 -11.05 2.30
CA LEU A 30 -8.49 -12.49 2.55
C LEU A 30 -7.43 -13.12 1.65
N LEU A 31 -7.43 -12.78 0.37
CA LEU A 31 -6.42 -13.26 -0.58
C LEU A 31 -5.02 -12.69 -0.29
N HIS A 32 -4.89 -11.49 0.28
CA HIS A 32 -3.60 -10.96 0.71
C HIS A 32 -2.94 -11.82 1.79
N TYR A 33 -3.73 -12.30 2.77
CA TYR A 33 -3.23 -13.25 3.77
C TYR A 33 -2.71 -14.53 3.12
N ASP A 34 -3.48 -15.09 2.20
CA ASP A 34 -3.08 -16.31 1.48
C ASP A 34 -1.80 -16.09 0.66
N ILE A 35 -1.72 -14.97 -0.05
CA ILE A 35 -0.55 -14.64 -0.88
C ILE A 35 0.70 -14.47 0.00
N LEU A 36 0.61 -13.67 1.05
CA LEU A 36 1.74 -13.44 1.95
C LEU A 36 2.20 -14.74 2.62
N PHE A 37 1.27 -15.56 3.12
CA PHE A 37 1.60 -16.86 3.70
C PHE A 37 2.26 -17.81 2.69
N ALA A 38 1.75 -17.88 1.46
CA ALA A 38 2.34 -18.73 0.43
C ALA A 38 3.75 -18.30 0.05
N LEU A 39 3.97 -16.97 -0.10
CA LEU A 39 5.28 -16.42 -0.41
C LEU A 39 6.29 -16.61 0.72
N ASP A 40 5.86 -16.44 1.97
CA ASP A 40 6.69 -16.68 3.16
C ASP A 40 7.17 -18.15 3.22
N ARG A 41 6.27 -19.11 3.02
CA ARG A 41 6.61 -20.52 3.02
C ARG A 41 7.63 -20.96 1.97
N GLU A 42 7.72 -20.23 0.87
CA GLU A 42 8.68 -20.48 -0.22
C GLU A 42 9.91 -19.54 -0.12
N ASN A 43 10.05 -18.80 1.00
CA ASN A 43 11.13 -17.83 1.25
C ASN A 43 11.21 -16.70 0.19
N LEU A 44 10.10 -16.41 -0.51
CA LEU A 44 10.04 -15.38 -1.55
C LEU A 44 9.92 -13.97 -0.96
N LEU A 45 9.63 -13.84 0.34
CA LEU A 45 9.61 -12.55 1.05
C LEU A 45 10.97 -12.14 1.62
N ASP A 46 11.97 -13.00 1.61
CA ASP A 46 13.24 -12.76 2.30
C ASP A 46 14.03 -11.54 1.81
N LYS A 47 13.91 -11.24 0.52
CA LYS A 47 14.56 -10.10 -0.12
C LYS A 47 13.66 -8.87 -0.25
N LEU A 48 12.41 -8.98 0.19
CA LEU A 48 11.39 -7.95 0.03
C LEU A 48 11.13 -7.21 1.35
N THR A 49 10.84 -5.92 1.25
CA THR A 49 10.31 -5.12 2.36
C THR A 49 8.92 -4.62 1.96
N PHE A 50 7.94 -4.96 2.77
CA PHE A 50 6.54 -4.64 2.55
C PHE A 50 6.26 -3.18 2.86
N GLN A 51 5.61 -2.48 1.95
CA GLN A 51 5.30 -1.05 2.06
C GLN A 51 3.85 -0.75 1.69
N GLY A 52 3.48 0.51 1.74
CA GLY A 52 2.23 1.00 1.19
C GLY A 52 1.00 0.75 2.06
N GLY A 53 -0.19 0.88 1.46
CA GLY A 53 -1.45 0.86 2.20
C GLY A 53 -1.81 -0.50 2.79
N THR A 54 -1.38 -1.59 2.17
CA THR A 54 -1.67 -2.95 2.65
C THR A 54 -0.76 -3.30 3.82
N SER A 55 0.50 -2.82 3.85
CA SER A 55 1.37 -2.98 5.02
C SER A 55 0.80 -2.22 6.24
N LEU A 56 0.30 -0.99 6.04
CA LEU A 56 -0.38 -0.25 7.10
C LEU A 56 -1.58 -1.03 7.66
N ARG A 57 -2.34 -1.69 6.81
CA ARG A 57 -3.51 -2.47 7.19
C ARG A 57 -3.14 -3.75 7.92
N LEU A 58 -2.26 -4.56 7.34
CA LEU A 58 -1.98 -5.92 7.80
C LEU A 58 -0.90 -5.99 8.89
N CYS A 59 0.02 -5.03 8.95
CA CYS A 59 1.08 -5.01 9.96
C CYS A 59 0.75 -4.01 11.09
N TYR A 60 0.21 -2.85 10.79
CA TYR A 60 0.02 -1.76 11.75
C TYR A 60 -1.44 -1.53 12.19
N GLY A 61 -2.41 -2.17 11.51
CA GLY A 61 -3.82 -2.13 11.91
C GLY A 61 -4.56 -0.87 11.47
N ALA A 62 -4.14 -0.23 10.39
CA ALA A 62 -4.91 0.85 9.80
C ALA A 62 -6.35 0.42 9.47
N PRO A 63 -7.36 1.26 9.76
CA PRO A 63 -8.76 0.90 9.55
C PRO A 63 -9.16 0.80 8.09
N ARG A 64 -8.43 1.49 7.20
CA ARG A 64 -8.69 1.53 5.76
C ARG A 64 -8.23 0.25 5.08
N PHE A 65 -9.12 -0.37 4.32
CA PHE A 65 -8.78 -1.49 3.43
C PHE A 65 -7.86 -1.05 2.29
N SER A 66 -7.16 -2.01 1.70
CA SER A 66 -6.27 -1.80 0.57
C SER A 66 -6.45 -2.90 -0.49
N GLU A 67 -5.82 -2.74 -1.66
CA GLU A 67 -6.12 -3.61 -2.80
C GLU A 67 -4.90 -4.34 -3.35
N ASP A 68 -3.72 -3.74 -3.27
CA ASP A 68 -2.50 -4.19 -3.91
C ASP A 68 -1.43 -4.51 -2.85
N LEU A 69 -0.42 -5.28 -3.23
CA LEU A 69 0.72 -5.64 -2.40
C LEU A 69 1.97 -4.94 -2.98
N ASP A 70 2.51 -4.00 -2.25
CA ASP A 70 3.63 -3.17 -2.68
C ASP A 70 4.88 -3.52 -1.87
N PHE A 71 6.01 -3.72 -2.55
CA PHE A 71 7.30 -4.06 -1.93
C PHE A 71 8.44 -3.25 -2.54
N VAL A 72 9.49 -3.07 -1.75
CA VAL A 72 10.81 -2.68 -2.24
C VAL A 72 11.81 -3.80 -2.02
N ALA A 73 12.78 -3.92 -2.92
CA ALA A 73 13.75 -5.03 -2.91
C ALA A 73 15.21 -4.58 -2.90
N GLY A 74 15.46 -3.25 -2.92
CA GLY A 74 16.80 -2.68 -2.96
C GLY A 74 17.42 -2.70 -4.36
N THR A 75 18.53 -1.99 -4.52
CA THR A 75 19.20 -1.75 -5.81
C THR A 75 19.85 -3.01 -6.41
N GLY A 76 20.08 -4.04 -5.59
CA GLY A 76 20.65 -5.32 -6.05
C GLY A 76 19.61 -6.34 -6.50
N PHE A 77 18.35 -5.98 -6.55
CA PHE A 77 17.25 -6.86 -6.93
C PHE A 77 17.37 -7.29 -8.41
N GLN A 78 17.11 -8.58 -8.63
CA GLN A 78 17.03 -9.17 -9.97
C GLN A 78 15.66 -9.85 -10.15
N SER A 79 15.08 -9.74 -11.33
CA SER A 79 13.78 -10.38 -11.65
C SER A 79 13.78 -11.88 -11.40
N ASP A 80 14.93 -12.53 -11.62
CA ASP A 80 15.09 -13.98 -11.38
C ASP A 80 14.91 -14.40 -9.91
N ASP A 81 15.07 -13.46 -8.98
CA ASP A 81 14.83 -13.72 -7.55
C ASP A 81 13.36 -14.07 -7.24
N LEU A 82 12.46 -13.68 -8.11
CA LEU A 82 11.01 -13.83 -7.92
C LEU A 82 10.31 -14.66 -9.00
N VAL A 83 11.06 -15.37 -9.83
CA VAL A 83 10.51 -16.20 -10.93
C VAL A 83 9.50 -17.25 -10.43
N ALA A 84 9.65 -17.72 -9.20
CA ALA A 84 8.79 -18.72 -8.59
C ALA A 84 7.42 -18.19 -8.13
N ILE A 85 7.22 -16.88 -8.07
CA ILE A 85 5.95 -16.27 -7.57
C ILE A 85 4.74 -16.84 -8.29
N LYS A 86 4.80 -16.95 -9.61
CA LYS A 86 3.67 -17.43 -10.41
C LYS A 86 3.26 -18.85 -10.02
N GLU A 87 4.20 -19.78 -10.07
CA GLU A 87 3.92 -21.18 -9.75
C GLU A 87 3.48 -21.34 -8.29
N CYS A 88 4.14 -20.65 -7.37
CA CYS A 88 3.79 -20.65 -5.95
C CYS A 88 2.33 -20.25 -5.74
N LEU A 89 1.91 -19.10 -6.28
CA LEU A 89 0.57 -18.57 -6.06
C LEU A 89 -0.52 -19.34 -6.80
N GLU A 90 -0.29 -19.74 -8.07
CA GLU A 90 -1.25 -20.56 -8.83
C GLU A 90 -1.48 -21.89 -8.14
N ARG A 91 -0.42 -22.55 -7.66
CA ARG A 91 -0.50 -23.83 -6.92
C ARG A 91 -1.20 -23.66 -5.58
N TYR A 92 -0.78 -22.69 -4.76
CA TYR A 92 -1.30 -22.54 -3.40
C TYR A 92 -2.79 -22.16 -3.40
N LEU A 93 -3.15 -21.07 -4.09
CA LEU A 93 -4.54 -20.60 -4.12
C LEU A 93 -5.46 -21.55 -4.84
N GLY A 94 -4.99 -22.16 -5.94
CA GLY A 94 -5.74 -23.19 -6.67
C GLY A 94 -6.05 -24.42 -5.82
N SER A 95 -5.04 -24.93 -5.10
CA SER A 95 -5.20 -26.11 -4.23
C SER A 95 -6.05 -25.84 -3.00
N ARG A 96 -5.98 -24.60 -2.47
CA ARG A 96 -6.70 -24.23 -1.26
C ARG A 96 -8.19 -24.08 -1.46
N TYR A 97 -8.58 -23.47 -2.56
CA TYR A 97 -9.96 -23.05 -2.82
C TYR A 97 -10.62 -23.77 -3.99
N GLY A 98 -9.90 -24.62 -4.73
CA GLY A 98 -10.41 -25.17 -5.97
C GLY A 98 -10.71 -24.11 -7.05
N LEU A 99 -10.14 -22.89 -6.93
CA LEU A 99 -10.43 -21.79 -7.81
C LEU A 99 -9.48 -21.73 -9.02
N ALA A 100 -9.97 -21.20 -10.14
CA ALA A 100 -9.13 -20.84 -11.26
C ALA A 100 -8.30 -19.60 -10.92
N VAL A 101 -6.98 -19.78 -10.81
CA VAL A 101 -6.01 -18.74 -10.53
C VAL A 101 -5.05 -18.61 -11.69
N ARG A 102 -4.83 -17.38 -12.11
CA ARG A 102 -3.85 -17.05 -13.15
C ARG A 102 -2.98 -15.90 -12.70
N VAL A 103 -1.68 -16.11 -12.70
CA VAL A 103 -0.70 -15.06 -12.42
C VAL A 103 -0.06 -14.61 -13.74
N LYS A 104 -0.18 -13.32 -14.05
CA LYS A 104 0.55 -12.69 -15.14
C LYS A 104 1.85 -12.15 -14.57
N GLU A 105 2.95 -12.62 -15.16
CA GLU A 105 4.30 -12.18 -14.85
C GLU A 105 4.53 -10.76 -15.38
N PRO A 106 5.52 -10.03 -14.83
CA PRO A 106 5.97 -8.78 -15.39
C PRO A 106 6.30 -8.98 -16.87
N SER A 107 5.73 -8.16 -17.75
CA SER A 107 6.29 -8.06 -19.07
C SER A 107 7.67 -7.42 -18.92
N ALA A 108 8.69 -7.94 -19.64
CA ALA A 108 10.03 -7.34 -19.72
C ALA A 108 9.93 -5.93 -20.33
N ARG A 109 9.42 -4.99 -19.60
CA ARG A 109 9.39 -3.58 -19.87
C ARG A 109 10.24 -2.93 -18.79
N THR A 110 11.44 -2.54 -19.21
CA THR A 110 12.01 -1.30 -18.71
C THR A 110 10.90 -0.28 -18.90
N VAL A 111 10.17 0.06 -17.86
CA VAL A 111 9.30 1.22 -17.91
C VAL A 111 10.28 2.37 -18.09
N PRO A 112 10.23 3.12 -19.21
CA PRO A 112 10.95 4.37 -19.27
C PRO A 112 10.32 5.22 -18.17
N HIS A 113 10.92 5.24 -17.01
CA HIS A 113 10.67 6.29 -16.06
C HIS A 113 11.34 7.51 -16.69
N ASN A 114 10.55 8.51 -17.00
CA ASN A 114 11.08 9.78 -17.49
C ASN A 114 12.00 10.47 -16.47
N GLU A 115 12.24 9.89 -15.28
CA GLU A 115 12.74 10.64 -14.16
C GLU A 115 13.49 9.72 -13.20
N GLY A 116 14.66 9.28 -13.60
CA GLY A 116 15.63 8.64 -12.72
C GLY A 116 16.36 7.47 -13.36
N PRO A 117 17.70 7.44 -13.31
CA PRO A 117 18.47 6.34 -13.87
C PRO A 117 18.25 5.09 -13.03
N GLY A 118 17.66 4.06 -13.63
CA GLY A 118 17.72 2.71 -13.11
C GLY A 118 16.59 2.22 -12.22
N ILE A 119 15.45 2.96 -12.06
CA ILE A 119 14.30 2.45 -11.33
C ILE A 119 13.56 1.42 -12.19
N GLN A 120 13.46 0.21 -11.66
CA GLN A 120 12.72 -0.88 -12.26
C GLN A 120 11.52 -1.20 -11.38
N VAL A 121 10.35 -1.35 -12.01
CA VAL A 121 9.11 -1.73 -11.33
C VAL A 121 8.58 -2.98 -11.97
N GLU A 122 8.55 -4.05 -11.20
CA GLU A 122 8.00 -5.33 -11.64
C GLU A 122 6.59 -5.51 -11.09
N ARG A 123 5.68 -5.94 -11.96
CA ARG A 123 4.25 -6.07 -11.62
C ARG A 123 3.71 -7.41 -12.01
N TRP A 124 3.46 -8.25 -11.00
CA TRP A 124 2.65 -9.45 -11.16
C TRP A 124 1.17 -9.07 -11.01
N LYS A 125 0.32 -9.75 -11.75
CA LYS A 125 -1.13 -9.59 -11.60
C LYS A 125 -1.75 -10.96 -11.31
N VAL A 126 -2.19 -11.14 -10.08
CA VAL A 126 -2.94 -12.32 -9.64
C VAL A 126 -4.40 -12.10 -10.01
N ILE A 127 -4.94 -13.00 -10.84
CA ILE A 127 -6.32 -12.96 -11.34
C ILE A 127 -7.02 -14.21 -10.82
N ILE A 128 -8.09 -14.01 -10.08
CA ILE A 128 -8.83 -15.08 -9.42
C ILE A 128 -10.31 -14.94 -9.76
N GLN A 129 -10.95 -16.06 -10.10
CA GLN A 129 -12.40 -16.14 -10.24
C GLN A 129 -12.99 -16.67 -8.93
N PRO A 130 -13.49 -15.80 -8.04
CA PRO A 130 -13.87 -16.19 -6.68
C PRO A 130 -15.17 -17.01 -6.63
N ALA A 131 -15.97 -16.99 -7.69
CA ALA A 131 -17.23 -17.70 -7.81
C ALA A 131 -17.37 -18.28 -9.23
N PRO A 132 -16.76 -19.46 -9.52
CA PRO A 132 -16.80 -20.05 -10.85
C PRO A 132 -18.21 -20.34 -11.36
N GLU A 133 -19.14 -20.62 -10.45
CA GLU A 133 -20.57 -20.85 -10.72
C GLU A 133 -21.34 -19.56 -11.10
N ARG A 134 -20.71 -18.39 -10.91
CA ARG A 134 -21.28 -17.06 -11.18
C ARG A 134 -20.38 -16.30 -12.16
N PRO A 135 -20.40 -16.63 -13.46
CA PRO A 135 -19.55 -16.00 -14.47
C PRO A 135 -19.88 -14.51 -14.69
N ASP A 136 -21.01 -14.06 -14.20
CA ASP A 136 -21.44 -12.66 -14.18
C ASP A 136 -20.68 -11.81 -13.14
N LEU A 137 -20.05 -12.43 -12.15
CA LEU A 137 -19.26 -11.72 -11.16
C LEU A 137 -17.84 -11.43 -11.68
N PRO A 138 -17.31 -10.22 -11.38
CA PRO A 138 -15.99 -9.85 -11.86
C PRO A 138 -14.89 -10.67 -11.19
N HIS A 139 -13.83 -10.96 -11.94
CA HIS A 139 -12.62 -11.54 -11.38
C HIS A 139 -11.96 -10.56 -10.41
N GLN A 140 -11.45 -11.07 -9.30
CA GLN A 140 -10.56 -10.30 -8.45
C GLN A 140 -9.19 -10.17 -9.11
N LYS A 141 -8.63 -8.97 -9.02
CA LYS A 141 -7.31 -8.65 -9.56
C LYS A 141 -6.49 -7.99 -8.46
N ILE A 142 -5.41 -8.64 -8.05
CA ILE A 142 -4.45 -8.12 -7.08
C ILE A 142 -3.15 -7.86 -7.83
N ARG A 143 -2.60 -6.67 -7.69
CA ARG A 143 -1.25 -6.37 -8.15
C ARG A 143 -0.28 -6.66 -7.02
N LEU A 144 0.80 -7.34 -7.35
CA LEU A 144 1.99 -7.41 -6.53
C LEU A 144 3.06 -6.61 -7.27
N GLU A 145 3.52 -5.55 -6.66
CA GLU A 145 4.50 -4.64 -7.25
C GLU A 145 5.78 -4.68 -6.44
N VAL A 146 6.92 -4.79 -7.11
CA VAL A 146 8.24 -4.76 -6.51
C VAL A 146 9.08 -3.71 -7.21
N VAL A 147 9.65 -2.79 -6.42
CA VAL A 147 10.49 -1.70 -6.91
C VAL A 147 11.91 -1.92 -6.41
N ASN A 148 12.92 -1.68 -7.27
CA ASN A 148 14.33 -1.87 -6.95
C ASN A 148 14.97 -0.70 -6.18
N VAL A 149 14.19 0.00 -5.36
CA VAL A 149 14.71 1.03 -4.45
C VAL A 149 14.94 0.43 -3.04
N PRO A 150 15.83 1.01 -2.23
CA PRO A 150 16.08 0.51 -0.88
C PRO A 150 14.94 0.85 0.08
N ALA A 151 14.71 -0.01 1.09
CA ALA A 151 14.10 0.38 2.34
C ALA A 151 15.20 0.86 3.29
N HIS A 152 15.05 2.02 3.87
CA HIS A 152 15.99 2.59 4.84
C HIS A 152 15.74 2.09 6.25
N THR A 153 14.51 1.69 6.54
CA THR A 153 14.13 1.09 7.82
C THR A 153 13.41 -0.24 7.58
N ARG A 154 13.52 -1.16 8.54
CA ARG A 154 12.85 -2.47 8.45
C ARG A 154 12.48 -2.96 9.83
N GLU A 155 11.23 -3.37 9.97
CA GLU A 155 10.76 -4.10 11.15
C GLU A 155 10.25 -5.47 10.73
N LEU A 156 10.56 -6.49 11.50
CA LEU A 156 10.01 -7.83 11.30
C LEU A 156 8.71 -7.92 12.10
N LEU A 157 7.58 -7.98 11.43
CA LEU A 157 6.26 -7.92 12.03
C LEU A 157 5.41 -9.13 11.66
N PRO A 158 4.62 -9.66 12.61
CA PRO A 158 3.58 -10.63 12.29
C PRO A 158 2.41 -9.93 11.59
N LEU A 159 1.71 -10.65 10.75
CA LEU A 159 0.44 -10.17 10.19
C LEU A 159 -0.62 -10.09 11.30
N ARG A 160 -1.37 -8.99 11.33
CA ARG A 160 -2.48 -8.81 12.28
C ARG A 160 -3.63 -9.75 11.95
N HIS A 161 -4.19 -10.35 12.96
CA HIS A 161 -5.31 -11.28 12.84
C HIS A 161 -6.64 -10.51 12.75
N ASN A 162 -6.95 -9.99 11.55
CA ASN A 162 -8.16 -9.16 11.33
C ASN A 162 -9.46 -9.98 11.26
N TYR A 163 -9.37 -11.30 11.24
CA TYR A 163 -10.51 -12.23 11.19
C TYR A 163 -10.24 -13.44 12.11
N ASP A 164 -11.22 -13.79 12.93
CA ASP A 164 -11.16 -14.88 13.92
C ASP A 164 -11.14 -16.29 13.32
N PHE A 165 -11.30 -16.40 12.00
CA PHE A 165 -11.35 -17.64 11.25
C PHE A 165 -10.17 -17.85 10.30
N LEU A 166 -9.16 -16.98 10.36
CA LEU A 166 -7.94 -17.22 9.59
C LEU A 166 -7.29 -18.52 10.06
N PRO A 167 -6.71 -19.32 9.13
CA PRO A 167 -6.02 -20.56 9.48
C PRO A 167 -4.88 -20.32 10.47
N ASP A 168 -4.60 -21.34 11.29
CA ASP A 168 -3.42 -21.36 12.13
C ASP A 168 -2.16 -21.15 11.29
N GLY A 169 -1.24 -20.36 11.78
CA GLY A 169 0.02 -20.02 11.11
C GLY A 169 0.00 -18.72 10.28
N TYR A 170 -1.17 -18.16 9.97
CA TYR A 170 -1.23 -16.87 9.27
C TYR A 170 -0.79 -15.71 10.16
N ASP A 171 -1.11 -15.77 11.44
CA ASP A 171 -0.63 -14.87 12.48
C ASP A 171 0.85 -15.05 12.82
N GLN A 172 1.46 -16.17 12.38
CA GLN A 172 2.88 -16.46 12.51
C GLN A 172 3.70 -16.07 11.27
N THR A 173 3.02 -15.66 10.18
CA THR A 173 3.68 -15.13 8.99
C THR A 173 4.38 -13.83 9.33
N LEU A 174 5.70 -13.83 9.25
CA LEU A 174 6.54 -12.68 9.53
C LEU A 174 6.93 -11.98 8.24
N VAL A 175 6.68 -10.69 8.17
CA VAL A 175 7.06 -9.87 7.02
C VAL A 175 8.01 -8.75 7.46
N ARG A 176 9.02 -8.47 6.64
CA ARG A 176 9.81 -7.25 6.80
C ARG A 176 8.98 -6.10 6.26
N ALA A 177 8.62 -5.16 7.09
CA ALA A 177 7.85 -3.97 6.70
C ALA A 177 8.66 -2.70 6.97
N GLU A 178 8.44 -1.67 6.17
CA GLU A 178 8.95 -0.32 6.48
C GLU A 178 8.31 0.19 7.76
N THR A 179 9.08 0.95 8.55
CA THR A 179 8.53 1.64 9.72
C THR A 179 7.46 2.67 9.33
N LEU A 180 6.60 3.04 10.27
CA LEU A 180 5.58 4.06 10.02
C LEU A 180 6.17 5.41 9.57
N SER A 181 7.37 5.77 10.04
CA SER A 181 8.09 6.98 9.61
C SER A 181 8.52 6.88 8.13
N GLU A 182 9.00 5.73 7.69
CA GLU A 182 9.37 5.54 6.29
C GLU A 182 8.16 5.52 5.37
N VAL A 183 7.08 4.82 5.75
CA VAL A 183 5.83 4.87 4.99
C VAL A 183 5.27 6.29 4.93
N MET A 184 5.45 7.12 5.98
CA MET A 184 5.09 8.53 5.93
C MET A 184 5.91 9.29 4.88
N ALA A 185 7.22 9.09 4.82
CA ALA A 185 8.07 9.70 3.80
C ALA A 185 7.65 9.29 2.38
N ASP A 186 7.37 8.01 2.15
CA ASP A 186 6.86 7.53 0.86
C ASP A 186 5.54 8.19 0.47
N LYS A 187 4.62 8.36 1.42
CA LYS A 187 3.34 9.03 1.17
C LYS A 187 3.50 10.53 0.91
N LEU A 188 4.41 11.18 1.63
CA LEU A 188 4.76 12.58 1.40
C LEU A 188 5.36 12.79 0.00
N ILE A 189 6.03 11.79 -0.56
CA ILE A 189 6.54 11.81 -1.93
C ILE A 189 5.45 11.46 -2.93
N ALA A 190 4.79 10.32 -2.75
CA ALA A 190 3.86 9.77 -3.72
C ALA A 190 2.63 10.66 -3.96
N TYR A 191 2.10 11.31 -2.91
CA TYR A 191 0.94 12.18 -3.03
C TYR A 191 1.21 13.44 -3.88
N PRO A 192 2.31 14.20 -3.68
CA PRO A 192 2.64 15.37 -4.51
C PRO A 192 2.94 15.05 -5.97
N VAL A 193 3.73 14.00 -6.23
CA VAL A 193 4.24 13.70 -7.60
C VAL A 193 3.22 12.97 -8.48
N ALA A 194 2.15 12.44 -7.90
CA ALA A 194 1.19 11.68 -8.66
C ALA A 194 0.47 12.52 -9.73
N PRO A 195 0.34 12.01 -10.96
CA PRO A 195 -0.38 12.70 -12.04
C PRO A 195 -1.89 12.77 -11.79
N HIS A 196 -2.41 11.88 -10.93
CA HIS A 196 -3.81 11.84 -10.53
C HIS A 196 -3.95 11.91 -9.01
N PRO A 197 -5.07 12.46 -8.48
CA PRO A 197 -5.27 12.55 -7.04
C PRO A 197 -5.17 11.21 -6.33
N ARG A 198 -4.32 11.15 -5.31
CA ARG A 198 -4.14 9.97 -4.46
C ARG A 198 -4.90 10.16 -3.14
N TYR A 199 -6.21 10.14 -3.20
CA TYR A 199 -7.09 10.39 -2.07
C TYR A 199 -6.82 9.50 -0.84
N ARG A 200 -6.43 8.23 -1.07
CA ARG A 200 -6.07 7.31 0.01
C ARG A 200 -4.81 7.75 0.76
N ASP A 201 -3.86 8.39 0.07
CA ASP A 201 -2.63 8.86 0.71
C ASP A 201 -2.90 10.06 1.63
N ILE A 202 -3.88 10.92 1.31
CA ILE A 202 -4.34 12.00 2.21
C ILE A 202 -4.84 11.40 3.54
N TRP A 203 -5.66 10.36 3.46
CA TRP A 203 -6.14 9.64 4.65
C TRP A 203 -5.00 8.99 5.42
N ASP A 204 -4.12 8.28 4.72
CA ASP A 204 -3.00 7.56 5.33
C ASP A 204 -2.03 8.50 6.05
N LEU A 205 -1.71 9.67 5.48
CA LEU A 205 -0.84 10.67 6.10
C LEU A 205 -1.39 11.16 7.45
N GLN A 206 -2.67 11.45 7.52
CA GLN A 206 -3.30 11.86 8.77
C GLN A 206 -3.32 10.72 9.79
N TRP A 207 -3.63 9.49 9.35
CA TRP A 207 -3.60 8.32 10.22
C TRP A 207 -2.19 8.04 10.74
N LEU A 208 -1.16 8.11 9.91
CA LEU A 208 0.25 7.97 10.31
C LEU A 208 0.64 8.98 11.38
N ALA A 209 0.25 10.24 11.23
CA ALA A 209 0.49 11.26 12.24
C ALA A 209 -0.17 10.92 13.58
N GLN A 210 -1.38 10.35 13.57
CA GLN A 210 -2.05 9.86 14.79
C GLN A 210 -1.36 8.65 15.42
N GLN A 211 -0.61 7.87 14.66
CA GLN A 211 0.20 6.76 15.17
C GLN A 211 1.58 7.20 15.66
N ASN A 212 1.82 8.51 15.78
CA ASN A 212 3.11 9.09 16.15
C ASN A 212 4.25 8.79 15.16
N ALA A 213 3.94 8.48 13.90
CA ALA A 213 4.94 8.48 12.85
C ALA A 213 5.57 9.87 12.75
N ARG A 214 6.89 9.92 12.59
CA ARG A 214 7.62 11.17 12.54
C ARG A 214 8.06 11.47 11.11
N LEU A 215 7.98 12.73 10.75
CA LEU A 215 8.68 13.22 9.57
C LEU A 215 10.17 13.31 9.92
N GLU A 216 10.96 12.43 9.31
CA GLU A 216 12.41 12.40 9.41
C GLU A 216 13.00 13.00 8.12
N ALA A 217 13.65 14.18 8.25
CA ALA A 217 14.16 14.93 7.10
C ALA A 217 15.14 14.11 6.26
N ASP A 218 16.11 13.46 6.93
CA ASP A 218 17.12 12.62 6.27
C ASP A 218 16.49 11.49 5.45
N LEU A 219 15.45 10.87 6.01
CA LEU A 219 14.72 9.78 5.36
C LEU A 219 13.95 10.28 4.13
N LEU A 220 13.28 11.43 4.24
CA LEU A 220 12.58 12.05 3.12
C LEU A 220 13.56 12.41 1.98
N ILE A 221 14.70 13.00 2.32
CA ILE A 221 15.73 13.38 1.34
C ILE A 221 16.32 12.16 0.67
N ALA A 222 16.66 11.11 1.44
CA ALA A 222 17.17 9.87 0.90
C ALA A 222 16.19 9.23 -0.10
N LYS A 223 14.89 9.16 0.24
CA LYS A 223 13.85 8.64 -0.65
C LYS A 223 13.67 9.51 -1.91
N ILE A 224 13.72 10.84 -1.81
CA ILE A 224 13.68 11.74 -2.99
C ILE A 224 14.85 11.43 -3.93
N ALA A 225 16.05 11.21 -3.38
CA ALA A 225 17.23 10.85 -4.14
C ALA A 225 17.11 9.47 -4.79
N ASP A 226 16.61 8.46 -4.06
CA ASP A 226 16.39 7.10 -4.58
C ASP A 226 15.45 7.10 -5.79
N TYR A 227 14.41 7.94 -5.76
CA TYR A 227 13.46 8.09 -6.86
C TYR A 227 13.90 9.10 -7.94
N GLY A 228 15.01 9.81 -7.76
CA GLY A 228 15.53 10.79 -8.72
C GLY A 228 14.59 11.97 -8.98
N LEU A 229 13.90 12.47 -7.97
CA LEU A 229 12.84 13.48 -8.09
C LEU A 229 13.39 14.90 -7.96
N GLU A 230 14.04 15.41 -8.99
CA GLU A 230 14.67 16.75 -8.98
C GLU A 230 13.66 17.90 -8.83
N ASP A 231 12.45 17.75 -9.36
CA ASP A 231 11.38 18.76 -9.33
C ASP A 231 10.36 18.54 -8.18
N TYR A 232 10.72 17.70 -7.20
CA TYR A 232 9.86 17.43 -6.06
C TYR A 232 9.39 18.69 -5.30
N PRO A 233 10.22 19.73 -5.06
CA PRO A 233 9.75 20.94 -4.39
C PRO A 233 8.57 21.64 -5.07
N GLN A 234 8.54 21.65 -6.41
CA GLN A 234 7.44 22.24 -7.18
C GLN A 234 6.17 21.39 -7.09
N HIS A 235 6.30 20.06 -7.03
CA HIS A 235 5.19 19.15 -6.81
C HIS A 235 4.60 19.32 -5.41
N LEU A 236 5.46 19.46 -4.40
CA LEU A 236 5.08 19.65 -3.01
C LEU A 236 4.30 20.97 -2.82
N GLU A 237 4.79 22.09 -3.40
CA GLU A 237 4.09 23.37 -3.35
C GLU A 237 2.67 23.28 -3.93
N ARG A 238 2.52 22.65 -5.09
CA ARG A 238 1.19 22.42 -5.69
C ARG A 238 0.30 21.53 -4.82
N ALA A 239 0.86 20.52 -4.15
CA ALA A 239 0.12 19.66 -3.25
C ALA A 239 -0.40 20.40 -2.02
N ILE A 240 0.42 21.28 -1.42
CA ILE A 240 0.02 22.15 -0.29
C ILE A 240 -1.18 23.03 -0.67
N GLN A 241 -1.19 23.57 -1.89
CA GLN A 241 -2.28 24.44 -2.35
C GLN A 241 -3.59 23.68 -2.58
N ARG A 242 -3.52 22.44 -3.10
CA ARG A 242 -4.70 21.68 -3.55
C ARG A 242 -5.33 20.78 -2.49
N VAL A 243 -4.61 20.40 -1.43
CA VAL A 243 -5.07 19.38 -0.48
C VAL A 243 -6.41 19.73 0.18
N SER A 244 -6.61 20.98 0.56
CA SER A 244 -7.85 21.44 1.19
C SER A 244 -9.06 21.32 0.26
N GLU A 245 -8.91 21.61 -1.03
CA GLU A 245 -9.96 21.42 -2.02
C GLU A 245 -10.23 19.95 -2.27
N GLN A 246 -9.18 19.15 -2.36
CA GLN A 246 -9.30 17.70 -2.65
C GLN A 246 -10.07 16.93 -1.58
N VAL A 247 -9.90 17.25 -0.29
CA VAL A 247 -10.65 16.56 0.78
C VAL A 247 -12.14 16.87 0.76
N HIS A 248 -12.56 18.00 0.21
CA HIS A 248 -13.96 18.38 0.04
C HIS A 248 -14.57 17.92 -1.29
N SER A 249 -13.78 17.27 -2.15
CA SER A 249 -14.29 16.77 -3.42
C SER A 249 -15.18 15.53 -3.23
N LYS A 250 -16.17 15.40 -4.10
CA LYS A 250 -17.03 14.21 -4.14
C LYS A 250 -16.20 12.94 -4.41
N GLU A 251 -15.19 13.05 -5.25
CA GLU A 251 -14.31 11.96 -5.64
C GLU A 251 -13.51 11.43 -4.44
N PHE A 252 -13.11 12.31 -3.50
CA PHE A 252 -12.51 11.92 -2.25
C PHE A 252 -13.48 11.09 -1.42
N GLU A 253 -14.69 11.60 -1.18
CA GLU A 253 -15.72 10.91 -0.41
C GLU A 253 -16.07 9.55 -1.03
N ASP A 254 -16.34 9.51 -2.33
CA ASP A 254 -16.69 8.29 -3.07
C ASP A 254 -15.54 7.26 -3.02
N THR A 255 -14.29 7.73 -3.08
CA THR A 255 -13.13 6.86 -2.91
C THR A 255 -13.08 6.29 -1.51
N MET A 256 -13.15 7.13 -0.49
CA MET A 256 -13.01 6.67 0.89
C MET A 256 -14.13 5.72 1.33
N ARG A 257 -15.36 5.92 0.87
CA ARG A 257 -16.50 5.02 1.12
C ARG A 257 -16.25 3.58 0.63
N ARG A 258 -15.42 3.38 -0.36
CA ARG A 258 -15.07 2.03 -0.87
C ARG A 258 -14.07 1.31 0.04
N PHE A 259 -13.32 2.05 0.86
CA PHE A 259 -12.20 1.52 1.63
C PHE A 259 -12.37 1.63 3.16
N LEU A 260 -13.36 2.37 3.63
CA LEU A 260 -13.62 2.55 5.05
C LEU A 260 -14.92 1.84 5.48
N PRO A 261 -14.91 1.11 6.60
CA PRO A 261 -16.13 0.60 7.21
C PRO A 261 -17.07 1.74 7.61
N GLU A 262 -18.39 1.46 7.62
CA GLU A 262 -19.44 2.44 7.93
C GLU A 262 -19.23 3.12 9.28
N ASP A 263 -18.84 2.34 10.31
CA ASP A 263 -18.57 2.89 11.63
C ASP A 263 -17.40 3.88 11.65
N THR A 264 -16.43 3.68 10.77
CA THR A 264 -15.32 4.62 10.57
C THR A 264 -15.79 5.85 9.81
N LEU A 265 -16.62 5.69 8.78
CA LEU A 265 -17.21 6.83 8.05
C LEU A 265 -18.04 7.71 8.99
N ASP A 266 -18.86 7.10 9.88
CA ASP A 266 -19.70 7.82 10.86
C ASP A 266 -18.87 8.60 11.88
N ARG A 267 -17.75 8.04 12.30
CA ARG A 267 -16.84 8.70 13.27
C ARG A 267 -15.92 9.76 12.62
N THR A 268 -15.86 9.82 11.30
CA THR A 268 -14.91 10.67 10.56
C THR A 268 -15.60 11.48 9.48
N LEU A 269 -15.64 11.04 8.24
CA LEU A 269 -16.07 11.83 7.08
C LEU A 269 -17.48 12.45 7.21
N ARG A 270 -18.36 11.80 7.95
CA ARG A 270 -19.73 12.28 8.19
C ARG A 270 -19.85 13.25 9.39
N ARG A 271 -18.76 13.48 10.12
CA ARG A 271 -18.76 14.44 11.22
C ARG A 271 -18.42 15.84 10.72
N ASP A 272 -19.20 16.79 11.21
CA ASP A 272 -18.95 18.20 10.91
C ASP A 272 -17.54 18.61 11.29
N GLY A 273 -16.85 19.33 10.39
CA GLY A 273 -15.50 19.82 10.57
C GLY A 273 -14.37 18.77 10.41
N PHE A 274 -14.70 17.48 10.19
CA PHE A 274 -13.66 16.47 10.03
C PHE A 274 -12.82 16.68 8.76
N LEU A 275 -13.45 17.04 7.65
CA LEU A 275 -12.74 17.29 6.38
C LEU A 275 -11.79 18.49 6.50
N ASP A 276 -12.21 19.55 7.19
CA ASP A 276 -11.33 20.71 7.48
C ASP A 276 -10.15 20.31 8.37
N TYR A 277 -10.43 19.50 9.38
CA TYR A 277 -9.37 18.94 10.24
C TYR A 277 -8.40 18.09 9.44
N LEU A 278 -8.89 17.17 8.59
CA LEU A 278 -8.09 16.29 7.75
C LEU A 278 -7.21 17.09 6.79
N GLY A 279 -7.83 18.00 6.03
CA GLY A 279 -7.12 18.87 5.08
C GLY A 279 -6.05 19.72 5.76
N GLY A 280 -6.40 20.33 6.90
CA GLY A 280 -5.47 21.11 7.69
C GLY A 280 -4.32 20.31 8.29
N ALA A 281 -4.57 19.08 8.76
CA ALA A 281 -3.54 18.19 9.29
C ALA A 281 -2.54 17.78 8.20
N VAL A 282 -3.03 17.33 7.05
CA VAL A 282 -2.17 16.93 5.93
C VAL A 282 -1.42 18.13 5.34
N LYS A 283 -2.07 19.29 5.23
CA LYS A 283 -1.40 20.51 4.79
C LYS A 283 -0.20 20.86 5.67
N ARG A 284 -0.35 20.81 7.00
CA ARG A 284 0.77 21.04 7.93
C ARG A 284 1.90 20.04 7.78
N LEU A 285 1.60 18.75 7.50
CA LEU A 285 2.63 17.76 7.23
C LEU A 285 3.42 18.09 5.95
N LEU A 286 2.73 18.49 4.89
CA LEU A 286 3.36 18.90 3.64
C LEU A 286 4.20 20.18 3.81
N GLU A 287 3.70 21.15 4.58
CA GLU A 287 4.45 22.38 4.94
C GLU A 287 5.70 22.03 5.77
N SER A 288 5.59 21.12 6.74
CA SER A 288 6.74 20.65 7.52
C SER A 288 7.77 19.93 6.65
N ALA A 289 7.34 19.15 5.66
CA ALA A 289 8.25 18.54 4.68
C ALA A 289 8.96 19.62 3.83
N GLN A 290 8.26 20.67 3.43
CA GLN A 290 8.85 21.79 2.68
C GLN A 290 9.89 22.53 3.53
N ASP A 291 9.61 22.78 4.80
CA ASP A 291 10.54 23.45 5.72
C ASP A 291 11.79 22.60 5.99
N ALA A 292 11.63 21.28 6.14
CA ALA A 292 12.75 20.36 6.30
C ALA A 292 13.70 20.39 5.08
N LEU A 293 13.15 20.38 3.88
CA LEU A 293 13.96 20.48 2.65
C LEU A 293 14.69 21.81 2.49
N ARG A 294 14.09 22.93 2.93
CA ARG A 294 14.74 24.24 2.88
C ARG A 294 15.89 24.33 3.88
N ALA A 295 15.70 23.82 5.10
CA ALA A 295 16.73 23.82 6.13
C ALA A 295 17.99 23.06 5.69
N GLU A 296 17.85 21.93 4.99
CA GLU A 296 18.96 21.17 4.44
C GLU A 296 19.62 21.89 3.26
N GLY A 297 18.83 22.52 2.38
CA GLY A 297 19.36 23.33 1.27
C GLY A 297 20.22 24.50 1.74
N ASP A 298 19.88 25.11 2.86
CA ASP A 298 20.65 26.22 3.47
C ASP A 298 21.88 25.72 4.25
N ALA A 299 21.86 24.47 4.75
CA ALA A 299 22.97 23.85 5.48
C ALA A 299 24.07 23.31 4.54
N ALA A 300 23.78 23.10 3.27
CA ALA A 300 24.78 22.64 2.30
C ALA A 300 25.84 23.74 2.07
N PRO A 301 27.14 23.51 2.36
CA PRO A 301 28.15 24.54 2.21
C PRO A 301 28.25 24.97 0.75
N SER A 302 28.10 26.27 0.49
CA SER A 302 28.28 26.88 -0.82
C SER A 302 29.77 26.79 -1.23
N TYR A 303 30.22 25.64 -1.69
CA TYR A 303 31.46 25.58 -2.45
C TYR A 303 31.18 26.11 -3.87
N ARG A 304 31.16 27.46 -3.98
CA ARG A 304 31.41 28.12 -5.26
C ARG A 304 32.91 28.21 -5.42
N MET A 305 33.52 27.40 -6.27
CA MET A 305 34.77 27.74 -6.95
C MET A 305 34.46 28.51 -8.23
#